data_c8d2376d3e21e56a3a009ab05e1722c8
#
_entry.id   c8d2376d3e21e56a3a009ab05e1722c8
#
_cell.length_a   1.000
_cell.length_b   1.000
_cell.length_c   1.000
_cell.angle_alpha   90.00
_cell.angle_beta   90.00
_cell.angle_gamma   90.00
#
_symmetry.space_group_name_H-M   'P 1'
#
loop_
_entity.id
_entity.type
_entity.pdbx_description
1 polymer ?
#
loop_
_entity_poly.entity_id
_entity_poly.type
_entity_poly.pdbx_seq_one_letter_code
_entity_poly.pdbx_strand_id
1 'polypeptide(L)'
;MNVQRKRQKWTILAATPIMTAFRTSLVLLLGMLLGCQRPQAPPDTVFIGRFVTLDAAQPEVEAIAVADGRIVGVGTRVAMLALGGERTQRIEVPGIAVPGWVDAHAHISGLGSTLETLNVERMSKEAIAKAVADVAQKTPVGDWIIGRGWDEGYFATRQDPTAADLDPATAQHPVVLSGIAEHSVWVNSLALERAGIASETPDPPGGRIVRDAKGHPTGLLLEEAQKLVTAVMPNTSTEAARERRIRVALQQYVRWGLTGVHDAGTELEDIAILKRLLKHGELPIRVYAMAYGDAAIEHYLENGPEIGNGDGRLTIRSFKIYVDGALGSRGAELSAPYADAPQTSGLPQMQDSDLDRFIRRAKQKGFQVNAHAIGDLAVKRMLDAIERNHVSAADRYRVEHASMISPQDLQRFHTLGVIASMQPVFIGEYSRWGVERVGRDRAAWLMPVADLVMSGAVLASGTDYPASDSGDPRTTLNALVTRTGFDSTPTEGFFPRQAVDVTTALRSMSEGPAYAAFQEQDLGKLTVGRYADFTVLGEDPRKVPKERLLQIPVLMTVMGGKVTGTVD
;
A
#
# COMPACT_ATOMS: atom_id res chain seq x y z
N MET A 1 -8.92 34.77 69.40
CA MET A 1 -9.52 36.08 69.83
C MET A 1 -10.22 36.67 68.62
N ASN A 2 -11.56 36.88 68.74
CA ASN A 2 -12.49 37.77 68.04
C ASN A 2 -12.43 37.90 66.51
N VAL A 3 -13.25 37.24 65.86
CA VAL A 3 -14.61 37.38 65.29
C VAL A 3 -15.10 38.84 65.14
N GLN A 4 -15.34 39.28 63.92
CA GLN A 4 -16.48 40.16 63.61
C GLN A 4 -17.08 39.82 62.23
N ARG A 5 -18.33 39.36 62.23
CA ARG A 5 -19.26 39.24 61.11
C ARG A 5 -19.80 40.62 60.75
N LYS A 6 -19.80 40.98 59.49
CA LYS A 6 -20.68 42.05 58.96
C LYS A 6 -21.79 41.43 58.11
N ARG A 7 -23.04 41.60 58.62
CA ARG A 7 -24.29 41.33 57.87
C ARG A 7 -24.56 42.53 56.96
N GLN A 8 -24.80 42.26 55.70
CA GLN A 8 -25.41 43.25 54.80
C GLN A 8 -26.89 42.87 54.54
N LYS A 9 -27.77 43.88 54.77
CA LYS A 9 -29.22 43.82 54.64
C LYS A 9 -29.61 43.88 53.15
N TRP A 10 -30.53 43.01 52.75
CA TRP A 10 -31.23 43.08 51.47
C TRP A 10 -32.43 43.99 51.60
N THR A 11 -32.52 45.00 50.69
CA THR A 11 -33.71 45.85 50.52
C THR A 11 -34.49 45.32 49.33
N ILE A 12 -35.71 44.89 49.53
CA ILE A 12 -36.67 44.46 48.52
C ILE A 12 -37.26 45.72 47.89
N LEU A 13 -37.08 45.90 46.57
CA LEU A 13 -37.83 46.87 45.76
C LEU A 13 -38.80 46.09 44.87
N ALA A 14 -40.07 46.51 44.97
CA ALA A 14 -41.22 45.89 44.35
C ALA A 14 -41.19 46.03 42.81
N ALA A 15 -41.56 44.96 42.13
CA ALA A 15 -41.75 44.86 40.71
C ALA A 15 -43.15 45.36 40.31
N THR A 16 -43.22 46.19 39.30
CA THR A 16 -44.43 46.47 38.53
C THR A 16 -44.32 45.84 37.15
N PRO A 17 -45.39 45.30 36.54
CA PRO A 17 -45.27 44.41 35.40
C PRO A 17 -45.26 45.19 34.07
N ILE A 18 -44.21 44.90 33.24
CA ILE A 18 -44.23 45.21 31.78
C ILE A 18 -44.23 43.84 31.06
N MET A 19 -45.40 43.24 31.00
CA MET A 19 -45.68 42.11 30.12
C MET A 19 -46.67 42.54 29.07
N THR A 20 -46.23 43.02 27.90
CA THR A 20 -47.04 42.95 26.66
C THR A 20 -46.30 43.24 25.37
N ALA A 21 -44.99 43.44 25.34
CA ALA A 21 -44.28 43.79 24.10
C ALA A 21 -43.30 42.70 23.58
N PHE A 22 -43.18 41.53 24.20
CA PHE A 22 -42.17 40.53 23.84
C PHE A 22 -42.67 39.34 23.02
N ARG A 23 -44.00 39.26 22.75
CA ARG A 23 -44.55 38.09 22.00
C ARG A 23 -44.56 38.25 20.47
N THR A 24 -44.48 39.46 19.95
CA THR A 24 -44.51 39.70 18.48
C THR A 24 -43.11 39.68 17.83
N SER A 25 -42.04 39.98 18.56
CA SER A 25 -40.68 39.98 18.03
C SER A 25 -40.04 38.58 17.94
N LEU A 26 -40.49 37.64 18.77
CA LEU A 26 -39.93 36.27 18.78
C LEU A 26 -40.44 35.41 17.61
N VAL A 27 -41.63 35.70 17.08
CA VAL A 27 -42.19 34.96 15.92
C VAL A 27 -41.55 35.48 14.61
N LEU A 28 -41.14 36.77 14.54
CA LEU A 28 -40.42 37.33 13.39
C LEU A 28 -38.93 36.93 13.35
N LEU A 29 -38.31 36.62 14.51
CA LEU A 29 -36.92 36.15 14.55
C LEU A 29 -36.83 34.63 14.26
N LEU A 30 -37.85 33.82 14.59
CA LEU A 30 -37.92 32.41 14.20
C LEU A 30 -38.25 32.20 12.73
N GLY A 31 -38.92 33.17 12.09
CA GLY A 31 -39.21 33.18 10.65
C GLY A 31 -38.00 33.58 9.78
N MET A 32 -36.98 34.27 10.34
CA MET A 32 -35.75 34.63 9.60
C MET A 32 -34.62 33.60 9.77
N LEU A 33 -34.77 32.58 10.64
CA LEU A 33 -33.86 31.44 10.74
C LEU A 33 -34.23 30.28 9.81
N LEU A 34 -35.37 30.35 9.11
CA LEU A 34 -35.61 29.60 7.88
C LEU A 34 -34.89 30.36 6.74
N GLY A 35 -33.57 30.54 6.95
CA GLY A 35 -32.69 31.16 5.99
C GLY A 35 -32.85 30.49 4.64
N CYS A 36 -32.91 31.26 3.59
CA CYS A 36 -32.76 30.88 2.22
C CYS A 36 -31.61 29.85 2.12
N GLN A 37 -31.90 28.57 2.25
CA GLN A 37 -31.04 27.57 1.67
C GLN A 37 -31.05 27.87 0.19
N ARG A 38 -29.98 28.48 -0.32
CA ARG A 38 -29.76 28.52 -1.76
C ARG A 38 -30.07 27.13 -2.27
N PRO A 39 -30.92 26.99 -3.31
CA PRO A 39 -31.16 25.67 -3.87
C PRO A 39 -29.80 25.07 -4.18
N GLN A 40 -29.47 23.95 -3.52
CA GLN A 40 -28.22 23.26 -3.73
C GLN A 40 -28.19 22.87 -5.20
N ALA A 41 -27.13 23.20 -5.91
CA ALA A 41 -27.01 22.83 -7.32
C ALA A 41 -27.23 21.32 -7.47
N PRO A 42 -27.92 20.88 -8.53
CA PRO A 42 -28.11 19.46 -8.76
C PRO A 42 -26.76 18.75 -8.80
N PRO A 43 -26.70 17.49 -8.33
CA PRO A 43 -25.47 16.70 -8.42
C PRO A 43 -25.05 16.49 -9.87
N ASP A 44 -23.74 16.37 -10.10
CA ASP A 44 -23.18 16.03 -11.42
C ASP A 44 -23.55 14.61 -11.83
N THR A 45 -23.51 13.70 -10.85
CA THR A 45 -23.75 12.27 -11.06
C THR A 45 -24.54 11.66 -9.91
N VAL A 46 -25.47 10.75 -10.23
CA VAL A 46 -26.09 9.84 -9.28
C VAL A 46 -25.68 8.42 -9.64
N PHE A 47 -24.92 7.79 -8.75
CA PHE A 47 -24.61 6.36 -8.83
C PHE A 47 -25.73 5.57 -8.16
N ILE A 48 -26.22 4.54 -8.84
CA ILE A 48 -27.40 3.76 -8.44
C ILE A 48 -26.99 2.29 -8.31
N GLY A 49 -27.22 1.68 -7.16
CA GLY A 49 -26.84 0.30 -6.89
C GLY A 49 -26.79 0.01 -5.39
N ARG A 50 -26.05 -0.99 -5.00
CA ARG A 50 -25.86 -1.36 -3.61
C ARG A 50 -24.53 -0.82 -3.11
N PHE A 51 -24.56 -0.06 -2.00
CA PHE A 51 -23.37 0.53 -1.40
C PHE A 51 -23.25 0.13 0.06
N VAL A 52 -22.07 -0.36 0.45
CA VAL A 52 -21.65 -0.50 1.83
C VAL A 52 -20.96 0.79 2.23
N THR A 53 -21.48 1.50 3.21
CA THR A 53 -20.97 2.83 3.55
C THR A 53 -19.83 2.81 4.58
N LEU A 54 -19.74 1.73 5.37
CA LEU A 54 -18.96 1.61 6.62
C LEU A 54 -19.35 2.65 7.69
N ASP A 55 -20.49 3.32 7.51
CA ASP A 55 -21.09 4.18 8.53
C ASP A 55 -22.10 3.37 9.35
N ALA A 56 -21.93 3.36 10.67
CA ALA A 56 -22.83 2.63 11.58
C ALA A 56 -24.27 3.19 11.56
N ALA A 57 -24.44 4.49 11.28
CA ALA A 57 -25.76 5.11 11.23
C ALA A 57 -26.56 4.72 9.98
N GLN A 58 -25.87 4.44 8.86
CA GLN A 58 -26.49 4.09 7.59
C GLN A 58 -25.59 3.11 6.81
N PRO A 59 -25.51 1.84 7.26
CA PRO A 59 -24.50 0.88 6.79
C PRO A 59 -24.64 0.46 5.32
N GLU A 60 -25.84 0.55 4.73
CA GLU A 60 -26.10 0.26 3.33
C GLU A 60 -27.05 1.32 2.72
N VAL A 61 -26.83 1.68 1.45
CA VAL A 61 -27.68 2.60 0.68
C VAL A 61 -27.86 2.11 -0.76
N GLU A 62 -28.89 2.63 -1.45
CA GLU A 62 -29.24 2.26 -2.82
C GLU A 62 -28.69 3.24 -3.87
N ALA A 63 -28.26 4.41 -3.47
CA ALA A 63 -27.70 5.40 -4.37
C ALA A 63 -26.85 6.43 -3.63
N ILE A 64 -25.91 7.04 -4.38
CA ILE A 64 -25.04 8.13 -3.95
C ILE A 64 -25.13 9.25 -4.98
N ALA A 65 -25.41 10.48 -4.51
CA ALA A 65 -25.37 11.70 -5.32
C ALA A 65 -24.02 12.40 -5.14
N VAL A 66 -23.39 12.81 -6.23
CA VAL A 66 -22.04 13.38 -6.26
C VAL A 66 -22.05 14.72 -6.99
N ALA A 67 -21.39 15.72 -6.40
CA ALA A 67 -21.09 16.99 -7.01
C ALA A 67 -19.63 17.38 -6.71
N ASP A 68 -18.90 17.89 -7.69
CA ASP A 68 -17.49 18.30 -7.56
C ASP A 68 -16.61 17.19 -6.92
N GLY A 69 -16.86 15.92 -7.29
CA GLY A 69 -16.12 14.78 -6.78
C GLY A 69 -16.45 14.36 -5.35
N ARG A 70 -17.37 15.06 -4.66
CA ARG A 70 -17.78 14.76 -3.29
C ARG A 70 -19.21 14.25 -3.21
N ILE A 71 -19.45 13.40 -2.23
CA ILE A 71 -20.78 12.86 -1.92
C ILE A 71 -21.62 14.00 -1.32
N VAL A 72 -22.72 14.35 -1.98
CA VAL A 72 -23.68 15.35 -1.52
C VAL A 72 -24.98 14.73 -1.00
N GLY A 73 -25.19 13.45 -1.25
CA GLY A 73 -26.33 12.69 -0.74
C GLY A 73 -26.09 11.20 -0.78
N VAL A 74 -26.65 10.49 0.20
CA VAL A 74 -26.68 9.02 0.26
C VAL A 74 -28.09 8.59 0.70
N GLY A 75 -28.61 7.50 0.16
CA GLY A 75 -29.94 7.04 0.56
C GLY A 75 -30.61 6.10 -0.43
N THR A 76 -31.95 6.15 -0.47
CA THR A 76 -32.73 5.35 -1.41
C THR A 76 -32.57 5.85 -2.84
N ARG A 77 -32.72 4.94 -3.82
CA ARG A 77 -32.70 5.27 -5.25
C ARG A 77 -33.63 6.44 -5.57
N VAL A 78 -34.86 6.41 -5.05
CA VAL A 78 -35.86 7.45 -5.30
C VAL A 78 -35.43 8.80 -4.77
N ALA A 79 -34.95 8.85 -3.53
CA ALA A 79 -34.51 10.10 -2.90
C ALA A 79 -33.32 10.73 -3.64
N MET A 80 -32.32 9.93 -4.03
CA MET A 80 -31.12 10.45 -4.71
C MET A 80 -31.42 10.90 -6.15
N LEU A 81 -32.27 10.17 -6.87
CA LEU A 81 -32.72 10.58 -8.20
C LEU A 81 -33.51 11.89 -8.19
N ALA A 82 -34.28 12.17 -7.11
CA ALA A 82 -35.02 13.42 -6.94
C ALA A 82 -34.12 14.65 -6.76
N LEU A 83 -32.84 14.47 -6.34
CA LEU A 83 -31.85 15.55 -6.28
C LEU A 83 -31.33 15.94 -7.66
N GLY A 84 -31.44 15.05 -8.64
CA GLY A 84 -30.88 15.24 -9.98
C GLY A 84 -31.65 16.28 -10.81
N GLY A 85 -30.90 16.99 -11.64
CA GLY A 85 -31.42 17.88 -12.69
C GLY A 85 -31.30 17.27 -14.09
N GLU A 86 -31.64 18.06 -15.11
CA GLU A 86 -31.57 17.61 -16.52
C GLU A 86 -30.15 17.18 -16.96
N ARG A 87 -29.10 17.76 -16.39
CA ARG A 87 -27.71 17.47 -16.73
C ARG A 87 -27.05 16.42 -15.82
N THR A 88 -27.75 15.95 -14.81
CA THR A 88 -27.24 14.94 -13.88
C THR A 88 -27.07 13.59 -14.60
N GLN A 89 -25.84 13.07 -14.61
CA GLN A 89 -25.57 11.73 -15.12
C GLN A 89 -26.15 10.68 -14.16
N ARG A 90 -26.62 9.56 -14.72
CA ARG A 90 -27.12 8.41 -13.96
C ARG A 90 -26.29 7.20 -14.35
N ILE A 91 -25.60 6.63 -13.37
CA ILE A 91 -24.71 5.47 -13.59
C ILE A 91 -25.20 4.32 -12.72
N GLU A 92 -25.61 3.23 -13.37
CA GLU A 92 -25.93 1.98 -12.66
C GLU A 92 -24.61 1.30 -12.26
N VAL A 93 -24.52 0.91 -10.98
CA VAL A 93 -23.36 0.23 -10.41
C VAL A 93 -23.62 -1.27 -10.44
N PRO A 94 -22.83 -2.05 -11.21
CA PRO A 94 -23.00 -3.50 -11.26
C PRO A 94 -22.46 -4.14 -9.98
N GLY A 95 -23.27 -4.94 -9.28
CA GLY A 95 -22.81 -5.63 -8.05
C GLY A 95 -22.90 -4.79 -6.78
N ILE A 96 -21.84 -4.68 -6.01
CA ILE A 96 -21.83 -3.94 -4.75
C ILE A 96 -20.59 -3.02 -4.64
N ALA A 97 -20.82 -1.77 -4.26
CA ALA A 97 -19.76 -0.82 -3.99
C ALA A 97 -19.37 -0.83 -2.51
N VAL A 98 -18.08 -0.81 -2.24
CA VAL A 98 -17.47 -0.60 -0.92
C VAL A 98 -16.64 0.68 -0.93
N PRO A 99 -16.36 1.34 0.21
CA PRO A 99 -15.42 2.47 0.23
C PRO A 99 -14.13 2.12 -0.49
N GLY A 100 -13.58 3.07 -1.22
CA GLY A 100 -12.41 2.83 -2.06
C GLY A 100 -11.27 2.17 -1.30
N TRP A 101 -10.78 1.09 -1.85
CA TRP A 101 -9.62 0.41 -1.30
C TRP A 101 -8.38 1.24 -1.50
N VAL A 102 -7.57 1.31 -0.46
CA VAL A 102 -6.27 1.98 -0.46
C VAL A 102 -5.22 0.98 -0.01
N ASP A 103 -4.19 0.78 -0.81
CA ASP A 103 -3.02 0.03 -0.37
C ASP A 103 -2.18 0.93 0.55
N ALA A 104 -2.10 0.58 1.84
CA ALA A 104 -1.41 1.41 2.83
C ALA A 104 0.13 1.33 2.75
N HIS A 105 0.67 0.40 1.96
CA HIS A 105 2.10 0.20 1.81
C HIS A 105 2.39 -0.62 0.54
N ALA A 106 2.81 0.04 -0.52
CA ALA A 106 3.25 -0.59 -1.76
C ALA A 106 4.32 0.28 -2.43
N HIS A 107 4.89 -0.20 -3.53
CA HIS A 107 5.97 0.47 -4.25
C HIS A 107 5.57 0.70 -5.71
N ILE A 108 5.19 1.93 -6.07
CA ILE A 108 4.71 2.28 -7.42
C ILE A 108 5.78 1.96 -8.48
N SER A 109 6.99 2.47 -8.29
CA SER A 109 8.09 2.28 -9.25
C SER A 109 8.51 0.81 -9.33
N GLY A 110 8.47 0.09 -8.19
CA GLY A 110 8.72 -1.35 -8.10
C GLY A 110 7.70 -2.17 -8.90
N LEU A 111 6.40 -1.90 -8.70
CA LEU A 111 5.32 -2.54 -9.48
C LEU A 111 5.52 -2.31 -10.98
N GLY A 112 5.79 -1.05 -11.38
CA GLY A 112 6.01 -0.75 -12.79
C GLY A 112 7.19 -1.51 -13.38
N SER A 113 8.28 -1.63 -12.64
CA SER A 113 9.43 -2.43 -13.02
C SER A 113 9.08 -3.92 -13.19
N THR A 114 8.31 -4.47 -12.25
CA THR A 114 7.85 -5.87 -12.32
C THR A 114 6.94 -6.12 -13.53
N LEU A 115 6.05 -5.17 -13.86
CA LEU A 115 5.14 -5.29 -15.02
C LEU A 115 5.86 -5.16 -16.38
N GLU A 116 7.01 -4.49 -16.40
CA GLU A 116 7.86 -4.39 -17.60
C GLU A 116 8.83 -5.58 -17.73
N THR A 117 8.97 -6.39 -16.70
CA THR A 117 9.89 -7.51 -16.62
C THR A 117 9.12 -8.82 -16.78
N LEU A 118 9.60 -9.71 -17.68
CA LEU A 118 9.00 -11.02 -17.86
C LEU A 118 9.20 -11.86 -16.58
N ASN A 119 8.12 -12.18 -15.89
CA ASN A 119 8.18 -13.09 -14.75
C ASN A 119 8.14 -14.55 -15.24
N VAL A 120 9.19 -15.33 -14.89
CA VAL A 120 9.32 -16.75 -15.26
C VAL A 120 9.43 -17.65 -14.02
N GLU A 121 8.99 -17.19 -12.88
CA GLU A 121 8.99 -17.94 -11.63
C GLU A 121 8.17 -19.24 -11.77
N ARG A 122 8.70 -20.32 -11.21
CA ARG A 122 8.06 -21.66 -11.18
C ARG A 122 7.77 -22.25 -12.57
N MET A 123 8.45 -21.78 -13.60
CA MET A 123 8.32 -22.32 -14.95
C MET A 123 9.38 -23.36 -15.26
N SER A 124 9.02 -24.36 -16.08
CA SER A 124 10.01 -25.25 -16.69
C SER A 124 10.83 -24.48 -17.73
N LYS A 125 12.00 -25.00 -18.09
CA LYS A 125 12.88 -24.38 -19.09
C LYS A 125 12.18 -24.17 -20.44
N GLU A 126 11.36 -25.12 -20.87
CA GLU A 126 10.57 -25.06 -22.10
C GLU A 126 9.45 -23.98 -22.01
N ALA A 127 8.82 -23.87 -20.83
CA ALA A 127 7.80 -22.85 -20.59
C ALA A 127 8.42 -21.44 -20.61
N ILE A 128 9.63 -21.27 -20.07
CA ILE A 128 10.39 -20.03 -20.12
C ILE A 128 10.72 -19.66 -21.56
N ALA A 129 11.29 -20.59 -22.34
CA ALA A 129 11.62 -20.36 -23.73
C ALA A 129 10.38 -19.93 -24.55
N LYS A 130 9.22 -20.57 -24.30
CA LYS A 130 7.96 -20.17 -24.91
C LYS A 130 7.50 -18.78 -24.46
N ALA A 131 7.55 -18.46 -23.18
CA ALA A 131 7.17 -17.14 -22.67
C ALA A 131 8.04 -16.02 -23.27
N VAL A 132 9.35 -16.25 -23.38
CA VAL A 132 10.29 -15.35 -24.04
C VAL A 132 9.94 -15.19 -25.53
N ALA A 133 9.57 -16.28 -26.22
CA ALA A 133 9.13 -16.23 -27.62
C ALA A 133 7.85 -15.39 -27.80
N ASP A 134 6.88 -15.54 -26.90
CA ASP A 134 5.62 -14.78 -26.91
C ASP A 134 5.86 -13.27 -26.70
N VAL A 135 6.84 -12.90 -25.88
CA VAL A 135 7.28 -11.51 -25.68
C VAL A 135 8.05 -10.99 -26.90
N ALA A 136 8.95 -11.78 -27.48
CA ALA A 136 9.73 -11.40 -28.65
C ALA A 136 8.87 -10.97 -29.84
N GLN A 137 7.71 -11.62 -30.03
CA GLN A 137 6.75 -11.26 -31.10
C GLN A 137 6.15 -9.86 -30.95
N LYS A 138 6.18 -9.30 -29.74
CA LYS A 138 5.56 -8.00 -29.41
C LYS A 138 6.60 -6.92 -29.14
N THR A 139 7.86 -7.29 -29.01
CA THR A 139 8.98 -6.40 -28.73
C THR A 139 9.55 -5.84 -30.03
N PRO A 140 9.83 -4.52 -30.14
CA PRO A 140 10.50 -3.97 -31.30
C PRO A 140 11.86 -4.64 -31.52
N VAL A 141 12.20 -4.90 -32.81
CA VAL A 141 13.46 -5.55 -33.18
C VAL A 141 14.67 -4.80 -32.62
N GLY A 142 15.55 -5.52 -31.98
CA GLY A 142 16.76 -4.99 -31.34
C GLY A 142 16.59 -4.58 -29.88
N ASP A 143 15.35 -4.47 -29.37
CA ASP A 143 15.10 -4.18 -27.97
C ASP A 143 15.36 -5.41 -27.10
N TRP A 144 15.77 -5.15 -25.87
CA TRP A 144 16.06 -6.17 -24.86
C TRP A 144 14.79 -6.79 -24.30
N ILE A 145 14.83 -8.11 -24.10
CA ILE A 145 13.83 -8.84 -23.29
C ILE A 145 14.46 -9.11 -21.93
N ILE A 146 13.87 -8.49 -20.91
CA ILE A 146 14.34 -8.60 -19.53
C ILE A 146 13.33 -9.43 -18.73
N GLY A 147 13.82 -10.45 -18.02
CA GLY A 147 12.98 -11.31 -17.19
C GLY A 147 13.66 -11.64 -15.87
N ARG A 148 12.89 -12.25 -14.98
CA ARG A 148 13.36 -12.65 -13.65
C ARG A 148 12.65 -13.91 -13.14
N GLY A 149 13.31 -14.59 -12.22
CA GLY A 149 12.67 -15.62 -11.41
C GLY A 149 12.87 -17.04 -11.91
N TRP A 150 13.79 -17.30 -12.87
CA TRP A 150 14.08 -18.68 -13.24
C TRP A 150 14.78 -19.42 -12.07
N ASP A 151 14.45 -20.69 -11.94
CA ASP A 151 14.96 -21.58 -10.89
C ASP A 151 15.11 -22.98 -11.48
N GLU A 152 16.33 -23.52 -11.47
CA GLU A 152 16.64 -24.88 -11.95
C GLU A 152 15.91 -25.97 -11.18
N GLY A 153 15.40 -25.68 -9.99
CA GLY A 153 14.56 -26.58 -9.22
C GLY A 153 13.28 -27.00 -9.94
N TYR A 154 12.81 -26.18 -10.89
CA TYR A 154 11.64 -26.47 -11.73
C TYR A 154 12.00 -27.07 -13.10
N PHE A 155 13.29 -27.25 -13.40
CA PHE A 155 13.73 -27.86 -14.65
C PHE A 155 13.69 -29.38 -14.57
N ALA A 156 13.20 -30.03 -15.61
CA ALA A 156 13.05 -31.50 -15.64
C ALA A 156 14.36 -32.24 -15.40
N THR A 157 15.49 -31.71 -15.89
CA THR A 157 16.82 -32.34 -15.80
C THR A 157 17.72 -31.72 -14.74
N ARG A 158 17.30 -30.62 -14.09
CA ARG A 158 18.13 -29.83 -13.16
C ARG A 158 19.51 -29.45 -13.74
N GLN A 159 19.61 -29.35 -15.06
CA GLN A 159 20.79 -28.87 -15.74
C GLN A 159 20.74 -27.37 -15.88
N ASP A 160 21.90 -26.74 -15.75
CA ASP A 160 22.05 -25.30 -15.99
C ASP A 160 21.43 -24.89 -17.33
N PRO A 161 20.74 -23.75 -17.39
CA PRO A 161 20.21 -23.24 -18.64
C PRO A 161 21.33 -22.71 -19.52
N THR A 162 21.10 -22.71 -20.84
CA THR A 162 22.07 -22.26 -21.82
C THR A 162 21.47 -21.25 -22.80
N ALA A 163 22.31 -20.48 -23.49
CA ALA A 163 21.89 -19.57 -24.55
C ALA A 163 21.10 -20.30 -25.65
N ALA A 164 21.49 -21.54 -25.98
CA ALA A 164 20.82 -22.35 -26.98
C ALA A 164 19.37 -22.69 -26.65
N ASP A 165 18.96 -22.63 -25.39
CA ASP A 165 17.56 -22.81 -24.99
C ASP A 165 16.69 -21.59 -25.36
N LEU A 166 17.28 -20.39 -25.51
CA LEU A 166 16.60 -19.14 -25.82
C LEU A 166 16.73 -18.70 -27.29
N ASP A 167 17.87 -19.01 -27.92
CA ASP A 167 18.23 -18.55 -29.24
C ASP A 167 17.19 -18.79 -30.35
N PRO A 168 16.49 -19.96 -30.39
CA PRO A 168 15.58 -20.26 -31.51
C PRO A 168 14.44 -19.25 -31.67
N ALA A 169 14.03 -18.59 -30.59
CA ALA A 169 12.92 -17.65 -30.60
C ALA A 169 13.35 -16.17 -30.53
N THR A 170 14.65 -15.89 -30.34
CA THR A 170 15.13 -14.57 -29.91
C THR A 170 16.32 -14.06 -30.75
N ALA A 171 16.46 -14.52 -32.00
CA ALA A 171 17.57 -14.14 -32.87
C ALA A 171 17.71 -12.61 -33.11
N GLN A 172 16.65 -11.83 -32.85
CA GLN A 172 16.63 -10.37 -33.06
C GLN A 172 16.55 -9.58 -31.72
N HIS A 173 16.52 -10.26 -30.58
CA HIS A 173 16.35 -9.64 -29.26
C HIS A 173 17.41 -10.17 -28.30
N PRO A 174 18.25 -9.31 -27.70
CA PRO A 174 19.07 -9.75 -26.58
C PRO A 174 18.16 -10.05 -25.38
N VAL A 175 18.40 -11.19 -24.72
CA VAL A 175 17.60 -11.68 -23.59
C VAL A 175 18.46 -11.79 -22.34
N VAL A 176 17.93 -11.29 -21.23
CA VAL A 176 18.51 -11.44 -19.88
C VAL A 176 17.42 -11.89 -18.92
N LEU A 177 17.61 -13.03 -18.31
CA LEU A 177 16.71 -13.57 -17.27
C LEU A 177 17.50 -13.72 -15.97
N SER A 178 17.15 -12.93 -14.93
CA SER A 178 17.76 -13.09 -13.60
C SER A 178 17.22 -14.34 -12.91
N GLY A 179 18.08 -15.07 -12.22
CA GLY A 179 17.68 -16.16 -11.34
C GLY A 179 16.89 -15.66 -10.12
N ILE A 180 16.11 -16.53 -9.51
CA ILE A 180 15.27 -16.18 -8.36
C ILE A 180 16.08 -15.68 -7.16
N ALA A 181 17.32 -16.15 -7.01
CA ALA A 181 18.24 -15.75 -5.93
C ALA A 181 19.07 -14.50 -6.30
N GLU A 182 18.92 -13.96 -7.53
CA GLU A 182 19.66 -12.79 -8.04
C GLU A 182 21.20 -12.94 -8.14
N HIS A 183 21.72 -14.15 -7.90
CA HIS A 183 23.16 -14.48 -8.00
C HIS A 183 23.59 -14.97 -9.39
N SER A 184 22.67 -15.00 -10.36
CA SER A 184 22.91 -15.48 -11.70
C SER A 184 22.02 -14.79 -12.73
N VAL A 185 22.52 -14.67 -13.97
CA VAL A 185 21.70 -14.35 -15.14
C VAL A 185 21.89 -15.39 -16.22
N TRP A 186 20.77 -15.74 -16.85
CA TRP A 186 20.72 -16.57 -18.04
C TRP A 186 20.44 -15.67 -19.25
N VAL A 187 21.35 -15.72 -20.24
CA VAL A 187 21.31 -14.83 -21.40
C VAL A 187 21.39 -15.64 -22.69
N ASN A 188 20.83 -15.09 -23.78
CA ASN A 188 20.96 -15.67 -25.10
C ASN A 188 22.28 -15.27 -25.80
N SER A 189 22.58 -15.88 -26.97
CA SER A 189 23.80 -15.60 -27.71
C SER A 189 23.92 -14.15 -28.13
N LEU A 190 22.81 -13.48 -28.50
CA LEU A 190 22.84 -12.06 -28.91
C LEU A 190 23.18 -11.14 -27.71
N ALA A 191 22.75 -11.48 -26.50
CA ALA A 191 23.13 -10.72 -25.30
C ALA A 191 24.63 -10.89 -24.99
N LEU A 192 25.20 -12.12 -25.14
CA LEU A 192 26.63 -12.35 -25.01
C LEU A 192 27.42 -11.52 -26.05
N GLU A 193 26.99 -11.51 -27.31
CA GLU A 193 27.59 -10.70 -28.38
C GLU A 193 27.56 -9.21 -28.02
N ARG A 194 26.42 -8.67 -27.60
CA ARG A 194 26.26 -7.26 -27.21
C ARG A 194 27.17 -6.88 -26.02
N ALA A 195 27.40 -7.81 -25.10
CA ALA A 195 28.29 -7.62 -23.97
C ALA A 195 29.77 -7.86 -24.30
N GLY A 196 30.09 -8.28 -25.52
CA GLY A 196 31.48 -8.61 -25.95
C GLY A 196 32.04 -9.83 -25.22
N ILE A 197 31.18 -10.76 -24.80
CA ILE A 197 31.58 -11.98 -24.05
C ILE A 197 31.88 -13.10 -25.07
N ALA A 198 33.13 -13.48 -25.14
CA ALA A 198 33.66 -14.54 -26.02
C ALA A 198 34.44 -15.59 -25.20
N SER A 199 35.00 -16.59 -25.89
CA SER A 199 35.81 -17.64 -25.27
C SER A 199 37.01 -17.11 -24.48
N GLU A 200 37.62 -16.02 -25.00
CA GLU A 200 38.82 -15.39 -24.47
C GLU A 200 38.51 -14.37 -23.34
N THR A 201 37.25 -14.02 -23.10
CA THR A 201 36.87 -13.07 -22.07
C THR A 201 37.20 -13.65 -20.69
N PRO A 202 38.04 -13.00 -19.89
CA PRO A 202 38.39 -13.52 -18.57
C PRO A 202 37.19 -13.42 -17.58
N ASP A 203 37.15 -14.31 -16.62
CA ASP A 203 36.20 -14.18 -15.50
C ASP A 203 36.56 -12.92 -14.69
N PRO A 204 35.61 -12.05 -14.38
CA PRO A 204 35.88 -10.89 -13.52
C PRO A 204 36.13 -11.33 -12.07
N PRO A 205 36.86 -10.55 -11.27
CA PRO A 205 37.06 -10.82 -9.86
C PRO A 205 35.69 -11.00 -9.13
N GLY A 206 35.52 -12.16 -8.46
CA GLY A 206 34.28 -12.47 -7.77
C GLY A 206 33.13 -12.94 -8.65
N GLY A 207 33.35 -13.15 -9.96
CA GLY A 207 32.33 -13.64 -10.89
C GLY A 207 32.85 -14.78 -11.77
N ARG A 208 31.93 -15.51 -12.40
CA ARG A 208 32.26 -16.63 -13.31
C ARG A 208 31.35 -16.63 -14.54
N ILE A 209 31.96 -16.70 -15.70
CA ILE A 209 31.32 -17.03 -16.98
C ILE A 209 31.28 -18.54 -17.11
N VAL A 210 30.11 -19.15 -17.09
CA VAL A 210 29.99 -20.62 -17.26
C VAL A 210 30.30 -20.98 -18.71
N ARG A 211 31.19 -21.96 -18.91
CA ARG A 211 31.66 -22.40 -20.22
C ARG A 211 31.42 -23.89 -20.46
N ASP A 212 31.26 -24.24 -21.73
CA ASP A 212 31.20 -25.63 -22.16
C ASP A 212 32.60 -26.30 -22.16
N ALA A 213 32.64 -27.58 -22.50
CA ALA A 213 33.90 -28.34 -22.55
C ALA A 213 34.92 -27.85 -23.58
N LYS A 214 34.50 -26.98 -24.53
CA LYS A 214 35.34 -26.34 -25.54
C LYS A 214 35.77 -24.92 -25.15
N GLY A 215 35.32 -24.43 -23.99
CA GLY A 215 35.62 -23.09 -23.49
C GLY A 215 34.66 -22.00 -23.98
N HIS A 216 33.58 -22.32 -24.70
CA HIS A 216 32.62 -21.33 -25.15
C HIS A 216 31.67 -20.93 -23.99
N PRO A 217 31.33 -19.63 -23.85
CA PRO A 217 30.31 -19.19 -22.89
C PRO A 217 28.98 -19.87 -23.16
N THR A 218 28.36 -20.44 -22.10
CA THR A 218 27.09 -21.16 -22.22
C THR A 218 25.87 -20.23 -22.18
N GLY A 219 26.04 -18.97 -21.77
CA GLY A 219 24.95 -18.05 -21.51
C GLY A 219 24.57 -17.92 -20.03
N LEU A 220 25.21 -18.66 -19.13
CA LEU A 220 25.02 -18.51 -17.70
C LEU A 220 26.18 -17.72 -17.08
N LEU A 221 25.86 -16.61 -16.42
CA LEU A 221 26.81 -15.71 -15.77
C LEU A 221 26.49 -15.65 -14.27
N LEU A 222 27.51 -15.86 -13.43
CA LEU A 222 27.37 -15.93 -11.99
C LEU A 222 28.04 -14.76 -11.30
N GLU A 223 27.43 -14.29 -10.21
CA GLU A 223 27.91 -13.24 -9.34
C GLU A 223 28.37 -11.98 -10.11
N GLU A 224 29.58 -11.49 -9.89
CA GLU A 224 30.10 -10.30 -10.54
C GLU A 224 30.15 -10.37 -12.09
N ALA A 225 30.09 -11.57 -12.68
CA ALA A 225 30.05 -11.72 -14.14
C ALA A 225 28.73 -11.22 -14.75
N GLN A 226 27.66 -11.12 -13.99
CA GLN A 226 26.39 -10.53 -14.42
C GLN A 226 26.58 -9.06 -14.88
N LYS A 227 27.53 -8.34 -14.26
CA LYS A 227 27.81 -6.93 -14.57
C LYS A 227 28.30 -6.73 -16.00
N LEU A 228 28.90 -7.75 -16.62
CA LEU A 228 29.33 -7.67 -18.01
C LEU A 228 28.16 -7.44 -18.97
N VAL A 229 27.00 -8.03 -18.70
CA VAL A 229 25.79 -7.86 -19.52
C VAL A 229 24.98 -6.66 -19.03
N THR A 230 24.80 -6.49 -17.73
CA THR A 230 23.97 -5.38 -17.20
C THR A 230 24.55 -4.01 -17.53
N ALA A 231 25.87 -3.89 -17.73
CA ALA A 231 26.52 -2.64 -18.14
C ALA A 231 26.15 -2.18 -19.57
N VAL A 232 25.71 -3.11 -20.42
CA VAL A 232 25.32 -2.80 -21.82
C VAL A 232 23.81 -2.83 -22.03
N MET A 233 23.05 -3.16 -21.00
CA MET A 233 21.59 -3.08 -21.04
C MET A 233 21.13 -1.62 -21.14
N PRO A 234 19.90 -1.38 -21.65
CA PRO A 234 19.32 -0.04 -21.63
C PRO A 234 19.31 0.55 -20.22
N ASN A 235 19.65 1.83 -20.13
CA ASN A 235 19.57 2.53 -18.85
C ASN A 235 18.08 2.67 -18.43
N THR A 236 17.66 1.86 -17.48
CA THR A 236 16.29 1.87 -16.93
C THR A 236 16.04 3.00 -15.92
N SER A 237 17.08 3.80 -15.61
CA SER A 237 16.99 4.92 -14.67
C SER A 237 16.70 6.26 -15.35
N THR A 238 16.47 6.28 -16.68
CA THR A 238 16.08 7.52 -17.37
C THR A 238 14.71 8.01 -16.87
N GLU A 239 14.50 9.33 -16.89
CA GLU A 239 13.23 9.94 -16.50
C GLU A 239 12.06 9.36 -17.31
N ALA A 240 12.23 9.16 -18.61
CA ALA A 240 11.21 8.56 -19.47
C ALA A 240 10.86 7.11 -19.07
N ALA A 241 11.86 6.30 -18.68
CA ALA A 241 11.64 4.93 -18.21
C ALA A 241 10.95 4.92 -16.84
N ARG A 242 11.35 5.81 -15.91
CA ARG A 242 10.67 5.99 -14.62
C ARG A 242 9.22 6.40 -14.80
N GLU A 243 8.93 7.40 -15.65
CA GLU A 243 7.56 7.84 -15.91
C GLU A 243 6.70 6.72 -16.52
N ARG A 244 7.22 5.98 -17.48
CA ARG A 244 6.51 4.84 -18.07
C ARG A 244 6.13 3.80 -17.01
N ARG A 245 7.07 3.41 -16.15
CA ARG A 245 6.85 2.46 -15.04
C ARG A 245 5.78 2.97 -14.08
N ILE A 246 5.86 4.23 -13.65
CA ILE A 246 4.86 4.83 -12.79
C ILE A 246 3.48 4.81 -13.44
N ARG A 247 3.36 5.16 -14.72
CA ARG A 247 2.09 5.13 -15.46
C ARG A 247 1.49 3.73 -15.52
N VAL A 248 2.30 2.72 -15.86
CA VAL A 248 1.84 1.33 -15.96
C VAL A 248 1.40 0.80 -14.58
N ALA A 249 2.14 1.11 -13.53
CA ALA A 249 1.78 0.75 -12.16
C ALA A 249 0.47 1.39 -11.71
N LEU A 250 0.29 2.70 -11.96
CA LEU A 250 -0.94 3.41 -11.60
C LEU A 250 -2.16 2.82 -12.31
N GLN A 251 -2.03 2.43 -13.57
CA GLN A 251 -3.11 1.75 -14.31
C GLN A 251 -3.39 0.35 -13.73
N GLN A 252 -2.37 -0.37 -13.28
CA GLN A 252 -2.56 -1.68 -12.66
C GLN A 252 -3.29 -1.57 -11.32
N TYR A 253 -2.97 -0.57 -10.50
CA TYR A 253 -3.72 -0.31 -9.27
C TYR A 253 -5.21 -0.05 -9.53
N VAL A 254 -5.52 0.74 -10.55
CA VAL A 254 -6.92 0.97 -10.99
C VAL A 254 -7.62 -0.35 -11.36
N ARG A 255 -6.95 -1.23 -12.14
CA ARG A 255 -7.50 -2.55 -12.51
C ARG A 255 -7.73 -3.45 -11.30
N TRP A 256 -6.92 -3.34 -10.26
CA TRP A 256 -7.09 -4.05 -9.00
C TRP A 256 -8.18 -3.45 -8.10
N GLY A 257 -8.79 -2.33 -8.49
CA GLY A 257 -9.86 -1.68 -7.74
C GLY A 257 -9.36 -0.68 -6.69
N LEU A 258 -8.08 -0.34 -6.69
CA LEU A 258 -7.52 0.63 -5.74
C LEU A 258 -7.87 2.06 -6.17
N THR A 259 -8.34 2.85 -5.22
CA THR A 259 -8.57 4.29 -5.37
C THR A 259 -7.42 5.13 -4.84
N GLY A 260 -6.52 4.50 -4.10
CA GLY A 260 -5.34 5.15 -3.54
C GLY A 260 -4.23 4.17 -3.19
N VAL A 261 -3.01 4.69 -3.05
CA VAL A 261 -1.82 3.97 -2.62
C VAL A 261 -0.95 4.87 -1.74
N HIS A 262 -0.38 4.28 -0.69
CA HIS A 262 0.71 4.89 0.05
C HIS A 262 2.02 4.30 -0.48
N ASP A 263 2.76 5.12 -1.22
CA ASP A 263 4.00 4.71 -1.88
C ASP A 263 5.16 4.73 -0.88
N ALA A 264 5.58 3.55 -0.47
CA ALA A 264 6.48 3.33 0.66
C ALA A 264 7.97 3.42 0.26
N GLY A 265 8.37 4.58 -0.19
CA GLY A 265 9.75 4.85 -0.59
C GLY A 265 9.85 5.58 -1.93
N THR A 266 9.24 6.77 -1.99
CA THR A 266 9.23 7.60 -3.19
C THR A 266 10.49 8.47 -3.26
N GLU A 267 11.33 8.25 -4.25
CA GLU A 267 12.51 9.08 -4.52
C GLU A 267 12.10 10.47 -5.06
N LEU A 268 13.00 11.44 -4.98
CA LEU A 268 12.74 12.82 -5.38
C LEU A 268 12.33 12.94 -6.87
N GLU A 269 12.96 12.16 -7.73
CA GLU A 269 12.68 12.09 -9.17
C GLU A 269 11.28 11.52 -9.43
N ASP A 270 10.87 10.48 -8.71
CA ASP A 270 9.55 9.88 -8.84
C ASP A 270 8.45 10.83 -8.32
N ILE A 271 8.72 11.58 -7.24
CA ILE A 271 7.84 12.66 -6.78
C ILE A 271 7.67 13.73 -7.85
N ALA A 272 8.73 14.12 -8.54
CA ALA A 272 8.66 15.10 -9.62
C ALA A 272 7.78 14.61 -10.79
N ILE A 273 7.85 13.32 -11.11
CA ILE A 273 6.99 12.68 -12.12
C ILE A 273 5.53 12.69 -11.65
N LEU A 274 5.24 12.26 -10.42
CA LEU A 274 3.88 12.27 -9.86
C LEU A 274 3.25 13.67 -9.87
N LYS A 275 4.02 14.70 -9.54
CA LYS A 275 3.59 16.11 -9.64
C LYS A 275 3.27 16.52 -11.08
N ARG A 276 4.06 16.07 -12.04
CA ARG A 276 3.81 16.35 -13.47
C ARG A 276 2.53 15.64 -13.94
N LEU A 277 2.34 14.37 -13.60
CA LEU A 277 1.11 13.63 -13.89
C LEU A 277 -0.11 14.30 -13.28
N LEU A 278 -0.03 14.75 -12.03
CA LEU A 278 -1.08 15.50 -11.38
C LEU A 278 -1.44 16.78 -12.13
N LYS A 279 -0.42 17.58 -12.52
CA LYS A 279 -0.60 18.83 -13.26
C LYS A 279 -1.33 18.63 -14.60
N HIS A 280 -1.11 17.50 -15.26
CA HIS A 280 -1.77 17.16 -16.52
C HIS A 280 -3.11 16.44 -16.33
N GLY A 281 -3.56 16.19 -15.08
CA GLY A 281 -4.79 15.46 -14.79
C GLY A 281 -4.70 13.94 -15.07
N GLU A 282 -3.49 13.41 -15.11
CA GLU A 282 -3.17 12.03 -15.49
C GLU A 282 -2.88 11.12 -14.29
N LEU A 283 -3.11 11.59 -13.07
CA LEU A 283 -3.01 10.77 -11.85
C LEU A 283 -4.37 10.11 -11.56
N PRO A 284 -4.55 8.80 -11.85
CA PRO A 284 -5.86 8.14 -11.84
C PRO A 284 -6.32 7.71 -10.45
N ILE A 285 -5.41 7.65 -9.47
CA ILE A 285 -5.66 7.30 -8.07
C ILE A 285 -5.01 8.33 -7.14
N ARG A 286 -5.35 8.28 -5.86
CA ARG A 286 -4.67 9.11 -4.85
C ARG A 286 -3.33 8.49 -4.45
N VAL A 287 -2.33 9.33 -4.27
CA VAL A 287 -0.99 8.92 -3.83
C VAL A 287 -0.60 9.66 -2.56
N TYR A 288 -0.29 8.91 -1.52
CA TYR A 288 0.38 9.37 -0.32
C TYR A 288 1.85 8.93 -0.41
N ALA A 289 2.72 9.84 -0.83
CA ALA A 289 4.13 9.54 -1.06
C ALA A 289 4.93 9.67 0.26
N MET A 290 5.64 8.62 0.61
CA MET A 290 6.62 8.60 1.71
C MET A 290 7.99 8.91 1.11
N ALA A 291 8.46 10.14 1.28
CA ALA A 291 9.75 10.56 0.74
C ALA A 291 10.89 9.69 1.28
N TYR A 292 11.76 9.24 0.38
CA TYR A 292 12.82 8.28 0.66
C TYR A 292 14.14 8.67 -0.02
N GLY A 293 15.25 8.27 0.63
CA GLY A 293 16.59 8.62 0.19
C GLY A 293 17.00 10.04 0.63
N ASP A 294 18.30 10.26 0.79
CA ASP A 294 18.85 11.51 1.36
C ASP A 294 18.37 12.74 0.61
N ALA A 295 18.33 12.69 -0.73
CA ALA A 295 17.93 13.81 -1.57
C ALA A 295 16.46 14.24 -1.31
N ALA A 296 15.52 13.29 -1.23
CA ALA A 296 14.13 13.58 -0.97
C ALA A 296 13.92 14.04 0.48
N ILE A 297 14.55 13.35 1.43
CA ILE A 297 14.42 13.66 2.86
C ILE A 297 14.94 15.08 3.15
N GLU A 298 16.14 15.43 2.72
CA GLU A 298 16.69 16.77 2.97
C GLU A 298 15.88 17.84 2.23
N HIS A 299 15.47 17.60 0.97
CA HIS A 299 14.60 18.52 0.24
C HIS A 299 13.34 18.86 1.02
N TYR A 300 12.64 17.85 1.54
CA TYR A 300 11.39 18.06 2.26
C TYR A 300 11.60 18.57 3.70
N LEU A 301 12.68 18.22 4.37
CA LEU A 301 13.04 18.83 5.65
C LEU A 301 13.32 20.33 5.53
N GLU A 302 13.82 20.80 4.38
CA GLU A 302 14.03 22.23 4.11
C GLU A 302 12.72 22.94 3.74
N ASN A 303 11.94 22.36 2.82
CA ASN A 303 10.81 23.01 2.17
C ASN A 303 9.45 22.76 2.86
N GLY A 304 9.37 21.77 3.74
CA GLY A 304 8.13 21.36 4.43
C GLY A 304 7.26 20.39 3.62
N PRO A 305 6.15 19.89 4.23
CA PRO A 305 5.26 18.94 3.59
C PRO A 305 4.38 19.58 2.52
N GLU A 306 4.01 18.80 1.52
CA GLU A 306 3.00 19.14 0.53
C GLU A 306 1.74 18.32 0.77
N ILE A 307 0.61 18.98 1.04
CA ILE A 307 -0.60 18.31 1.52
C ILE A 307 -1.77 18.58 0.59
N GLY A 308 -2.39 17.51 0.08
CA GLY A 308 -3.66 17.56 -0.62
C GLY A 308 -3.62 18.24 -1.99
N ASN A 309 -2.48 18.26 -2.66
CA ASN A 309 -2.34 18.81 -4.00
C ASN A 309 -3.36 18.18 -4.97
N GLY A 310 -4.02 19.01 -5.79
CA GLY A 310 -4.97 18.55 -6.80
C GLY A 310 -6.19 17.82 -6.21
N ASP A 311 -6.94 18.45 -5.33
CA ASP A 311 -8.12 17.90 -4.66
C ASP A 311 -7.81 16.61 -3.89
N GLY A 312 -6.73 16.62 -3.12
CA GLY A 312 -6.33 15.52 -2.27
C GLY A 312 -5.71 14.33 -3.02
N ARG A 313 -5.29 14.51 -4.28
CA ARG A 313 -4.74 13.41 -5.09
C ARG A 313 -3.28 13.09 -4.78
N LEU A 314 -2.48 14.07 -4.36
CA LEU A 314 -1.08 13.86 -4.04
C LEU A 314 -0.73 14.54 -2.71
N THR A 315 -0.18 13.77 -1.79
CA THR A 315 0.32 14.26 -0.50
C THR A 315 1.73 13.71 -0.27
N ILE A 316 2.66 14.59 0.09
CA ILE A 316 4.03 14.25 0.50
C ILE A 316 4.19 14.80 1.91
N ARG A 317 3.95 13.99 2.93
CA ARG A 317 3.94 14.41 4.34
C ARG A 317 4.65 13.43 5.27
N SER A 318 5.33 12.45 4.72
CA SER A 318 5.99 11.43 5.52
C SER A 318 7.32 11.01 4.94
N PHE A 319 8.14 10.41 5.80
CA PHE A 319 9.42 9.81 5.43
C PHE A 319 9.38 8.30 5.66
N LYS A 320 9.91 7.51 4.73
CA LYS A 320 10.21 6.08 4.90
C LYS A 320 11.62 5.93 5.47
N ILE A 321 11.75 5.13 6.52
CA ILE A 321 13.05 4.73 7.09
C ILE A 321 13.04 3.23 7.40
N TYR A 322 14.23 2.66 7.65
CA TYR A 322 14.42 1.26 8.00
C TYR A 322 15.11 1.16 9.36
N VAL A 323 14.50 0.43 10.30
CA VAL A 323 15.07 0.13 11.62
C VAL A 323 15.81 -1.20 11.60
N ASP A 324 15.27 -2.19 10.90
CA ASP A 324 15.87 -3.52 10.71
C ASP A 324 15.67 -4.06 9.29
N GLY A 325 16.01 -5.33 9.06
CA GLY A 325 15.83 -6.03 7.80
C GLY A 325 14.63 -6.99 7.80
N ALA A 326 14.58 -7.90 6.82
CA ALA A 326 13.48 -8.84 6.62
C ALA A 326 13.65 -10.13 7.45
N LEU A 327 12.51 -10.75 7.82
CA LEU A 327 12.49 -12.00 8.60
C LEU A 327 13.00 -13.20 7.77
N GLY A 328 12.65 -13.24 6.48
CA GLY A 328 13.07 -14.31 5.58
C GLY A 328 14.59 -14.44 5.43
N SER A 329 15.29 -13.32 5.30
CA SER A 329 16.76 -13.23 5.24
C SER A 329 17.46 -13.27 6.60
N ARG A 330 16.73 -13.40 7.70
CA ARG A 330 17.22 -13.29 9.08
C ARG A 330 17.86 -11.90 9.39
N GLY A 331 17.42 -10.87 8.68
CA GLY A 331 17.80 -9.48 8.91
C GLY A 331 16.91 -8.77 9.94
N ALA A 332 15.69 -9.25 10.18
CA ALA A 332 14.80 -8.69 11.20
C ALA A 332 15.39 -8.82 12.60
N GLU A 333 15.37 -7.73 13.38
CA GLU A 333 16.04 -7.66 14.69
C GLU A 333 15.14 -8.24 15.77
N LEU A 334 15.57 -9.39 16.32
CA LEU A 334 14.82 -10.15 17.31
C LEU A 334 15.41 -9.96 18.73
N SER A 335 14.56 -10.01 19.74
CA SER A 335 14.93 -9.99 21.16
C SER A 335 15.72 -11.24 21.62
N ALA A 336 15.66 -12.32 20.85
CA ALA A 336 16.42 -13.56 21.06
C ALA A 336 16.83 -14.13 19.69
N PRO A 337 17.91 -14.94 19.63
CA PRO A 337 18.41 -15.50 18.37
C PRO A 337 17.34 -16.21 17.54
N TYR A 338 17.54 -16.27 16.23
CA TYR A 338 16.73 -17.11 15.33
C TYR A 338 16.81 -18.56 15.76
N ALA A 339 15.68 -19.27 15.71
CA ALA A 339 15.64 -20.67 16.15
C ALA A 339 16.42 -21.59 15.21
N ASP A 340 16.42 -21.28 13.91
CA ASP A 340 17.16 -22.00 12.87
C ASP A 340 18.56 -21.41 12.60
N ALA A 341 18.96 -20.33 13.29
CA ALA A 341 20.26 -19.72 13.17
C ALA A 341 20.68 -19.07 14.52
N PRO A 342 21.05 -19.87 15.53
CA PRO A 342 21.31 -19.38 16.90
C PRO A 342 22.47 -18.39 17.04
N GLN A 343 23.28 -18.21 16.00
CA GLN A 343 24.41 -17.28 15.97
C GLN A 343 24.02 -15.84 15.64
N THR A 344 22.77 -15.60 15.26
CA THR A 344 22.27 -14.24 14.91
C THR A 344 20.91 -13.97 15.50
N SER A 345 20.65 -12.71 15.83
CA SER A 345 19.33 -12.16 16.19
C SER A 345 18.88 -11.05 15.23
N GLY A 346 19.48 -10.98 14.05
CA GLY A 346 19.18 -9.94 13.05
C GLY A 346 20.23 -8.83 13.02
N LEU A 347 19.94 -7.79 12.23
CA LEU A 347 20.83 -6.68 11.96
C LEU A 347 20.07 -5.35 12.04
N PRO A 348 20.38 -4.47 13.02
CA PRO A 348 19.83 -3.13 13.03
C PRO A 348 20.34 -2.33 11.82
N GLN A 349 19.42 -1.70 11.08
CA GLN A 349 19.76 -0.80 9.96
C GLN A 349 19.99 0.63 10.43
N MET A 350 19.52 0.99 11.63
CA MET A 350 19.66 2.32 12.20
C MET A 350 19.95 2.21 13.71
N GLN A 351 20.93 2.98 14.18
CA GLN A 351 21.23 3.05 15.61
C GLN A 351 20.20 3.92 16.34
N ASP A 352 19.95 3.69 17.64
CA ASP A 352 18.97 4.42 18.43
C ASP A 352 19.22 5.95 18.44
N SER A 353 20.48 6.36 18.51
CA SER A 353 20.85 7.77 18.46
C SER A 353 20.47 8.46 17.15
N ASP A 354 20.59 7.72 16.03
CA ASP A 354 20.24 8.21 14.70
C ASP A 354 18.72 8.24 14.51
N LEU A 355 18.03 7.21 14.99
CA LEU A 355 16.57 7.14 15.01
C LEU A 355 15.97 8.29 15.82
N ASP A 356 16.48 8.55 17.04
CA ASP A 356 16.03 9.67 17.88
C ASP A 356 16.30 11.03 17.21
N ARG A 357 17.47 11.19 16.57
CA ARG A 357 17.82 12.42 15.85
C ARG A 357 16.88 12.63 14.66
N PHE A 358 16.61 11.58 13.90
CA PHE A 358 15.71 11.63 12.74
C PHE A 358 14.28 11.99 13.16
N ILE A 359 13.74 11.29 14.16
CA ILE A 359 12.40 11.55 14.71
C ILE A 359 12.24 13.02 15.14
N ARG A 360 13.22 13.58 15.87
CA ARG A 360 13.17 14.98 16.27
C ARG A 360 13.15 15.95 15.09
N ARG A 361 13.97 15.72 14.06
CA ARG A 361 13.99 16.54 12.83
C ARG A 361 12.65 16.47 12.09
N ALA A 362 12.14 15.27 11.86
CA ALA A 362 10.88 15.04 11.18
C ALA A 362 9.71 15.70 11.93
N LYS A 363 9.61 15.49 13.25
CA LYS A 363 8.57 16.07 14.10
C LYS A 363 8.59 17.59 14.08
N GLN A 364 9.77 18.22 14.21
CA GLN A 364 9.93 19.68 14.16
C GLN A 364 9.42 20.30 12.85
N LYS A 365 9.44 19.53 11.76
CA LYS A 365 9.00 19.96 10.44
C LYS A 365 7.58 19.50 10.08
N GLY A 366 6.87 18.83 10.99
CA GLY A 366 5.50 18.37 10.82
C GLY A 366 5.35 17.15 9.92
N PHE A 367 6.42 16.33 9.80
CA PHE A 367 6.39 15.08 9.05
C PHE A 367 6.08 13.88 9.92
N GLN A 368 5.30 12.98 9.39
CA GLN A 368 5.10 11.63 9.89
C GLN A 368 6.35 10.78 9.57
N VAL A 369 6.73 9.89 10.48
CA VAL A 369 7.75 8.88 10.23
C VAL A 369 7.09 7.52 10.09
N ASN A 370 7.40 6.83 8.99
CA ASN A 370 6.94 5.50 8.62
C ASN A 370 8.15 4.56 8.66
N ALA A 371 8.29 3.85 9.75
CA ALA A 371 9.48 3.06 10.04
C ALA A 371 9.25 1.58 9.76
N HIS A 372 10.00 1.02 8.78
CA HIS A 372 10.12 -0.42 8.64
C HIS A 372 10.68 -1.02 9.92
N ALA A 373 9.90 -1.84 10.59
CA ALA A 373 10.31 -2.61 11.75
C ALA A 373 9.55 -3.94 11.78
N ILE A 374 10.27 -5.03 11.50
CA ILE A 374 9.72 -6.39 11.35
C ILE A 374 9.92 -7.20 12.61
N GLY A 375 11.13 -7.24 13.15
CA GLY A 375 11.48 -7.99 14.36
C GLY A 375 10.89 -7.38 15.62
N ASP A 376 10.61 -8.21 16.61
CA ASP A 376 10.05 -7.77 17.88
C ASP A 376 10.93 -6.77 18.63
N LEU A 377 12.26 -6.88 18.51
CA LEU A 377 13.17 -5.90 19.09
C LEU A 377 13.17 -4.57 18.30
N ALA A 378 13.14 -4.62 16.96
CA ALA A 378 13.02 -3.42 16.13
C ALA A 378 11.70 -2.66 16.39
N VAL A 379 10.58 -3.38 16.48
CA VAL A 379 9.28 -2.81 16.85
C VAL A 379 9.38 -2.13 18.21
N LYS A 380 9.94 -2.82 19.22
CA LYS A 380 10.15 -2.25 20.55
C LYS A 380 11.01 -0.98 20.51
N ARG A 381 12.14 -1.00 19.78
CA ARG A 381 13.04 0.15 19.63
C ARG A 381 12.33 1.36 19.03
N MET A 382 11.49 1.14 18.02
CA MET A 382 10.68 2.22 17.42
C MET A 382 9.66 2.78 18.41
N LEU A 383 8.94 1.93 19.15
CA LEU A 383 7.98 2.37 20.18
C LEU A 383 8.71 3.13 21.30
N ASP A 384 9.88 2.66 21.73
CA ASP A 384 10.71 3.33 22.73
C ASP A 384 11.19 4.71 22.24
N ALA A 385 11.57 4.82 20.97
CA ALA A 385 12.01 6.09 20.37
C ALA A 385 10.85 7.09 20.25
N ILE A 386 9.65 6.64 19.91
CA ILE A 386 8.41 7.45 19.89
C ILE A 386 8.17 8.02 21.30
N GLU A 387 8.26 7.19 22.32
CA GLU A 387 8.04 7.58 23.72
C GLU A 387 9.13 8.56 24.21
N ARG A 388 10.41 8.26 23.99
CA ARG A 388 11.55 9.14 24.36
C ARG A 388 11.49 10.52 23.71
N ASN A 389 10.99 10.60 22.48
CA ASN A 389 10.88 11.85 21.72
C ASN A 389 9.51 12.53 21.86
N HIS A 390 8.66 12.07 22.79
CA HIS A 390 7.34 12.62 23.08
C HIS A 390 6.49 12.81 21.81
N VAL A 391 6.54 11.84 20.90
CA VAL A 391 5.68 11.82 19.71
C VAL A 391 4.26 11.57 20.19
N SER A 392 3.31 12.36 19.71
CA SER A 392 1.91 12.29 20.11
C SER A 392 1.11 11.45 19.10
N ALA A 393 -0.07 10.98 19.51
CA ALA A 393 -1.02 10.32 18.60
C ALA A 393 -1.41 11.21 17.40
N ALA A 394 -1.34 12.53 17.52
CA ALA A 394 -1.61 13.46 16.43
C ALA A 394 -0.53 13.45 15.35
N ASP A 395 0.69 13.03 15.67
CA ASP A 395 1.79 12.88 14.71
C ASP A 395 1.62 11.64 13.83
N ARG A 396 0.79 10.66 14.27
CA ARG A 396 0.37 9.44 13.54
C ARG A 396 1.54 8.63 12.98
N TYR A 397 2.63 8.50 13.76
CA TYR A 397 3.76 7.71 13.33
C TYR A 397 3.37 6.26 13.11
N ARG A 398 4.01 5.62 12.12
CA ARG A 398 3.66 4.27 11.70
C ARG A 398 4.83 3.32 11.91
N VAL A 399 4.50 2.11 12.38
CA VAL A 399 5.38 0.96 12.25
C VAL A 399 4.93 0.19 11.01
N GLU A 400 5.77 0.25 9.99
CA GLU A 400 5.56 -0.49 8.75
C GLU A 400 5.96 -1.95 8.99
N HIS A 401 5.19 -2.84 8.44
CA HIS A 401 5.22 -4.29 8.64
C HIS A 401 4.71 -4.71 10.01
N ALA A 402 5.33 -4.29 11.11
CA ALA A 402 4.94 -4.72 12.46
C ALA A 402 4.69 -6.24 12.52
N SER A 403 5.56 -7.01 11.81
CA SER A 403 5.30 -8.42 11.52
C SER A 403 5.38 -9.30 12.74
N MET A 404 6.27 -8.97 13.67
CA MET A 404 6.43 -9.70 14.92
C MET A 404 6.33 -8.71 16.09
N ILE A 405 5.30 -8.86 16.92
CA ILE A 405 5.05 -7.97 18.05
C ILE A 405 5.00 -8.79 19.34
N SER A 406 5.84 -8.41 20.30
CA SER A 406 5.80 -9.04 21.62
C SER A 406 4.47 -8.74 22.32
N PRO A 407 3.93 -9.65 23.16
CA PRO A 407 2.70 -9.39 23.92
C PRO A 407 2.77 -8.12 24.78
N GLN A 408 3.96 -7.73 25.25
CA GLN A 408 4.19 -6.54 26.05
C GLN A 408 4.04 -5.24 25.25
N ASP A 409 4.30 -5.30 23.94
CA ASP A 409 4.29 -4.12 23.06
C ASP A 409 2.93 -3.91 22.36
N LEU A 410 2.07 -4.93 22.30
CA LEU A 410 0.77 -4.84 21.63
C LEU A 410 -0.07 -3.64 22.10
N GLN A 411 -0.22 -3.47 23.42
CA GLN A 411 -1.02 -2.37 23.99
C GLN A 411 -0.38 -1.01 23.74
N ARG A 412 0.94 -0.94 23.53
CA ARG A 412 1.67 0.32 23.31
C ARG A 412 1.29 0.99 21.99
N PHE A 413 0.89 0.22 20.97
CA PHE A 413 0.37 0.81 19.72
C PHE A 413 -0.83 1.72 20.00
N HIS A 414 -1.79 1.24 20.80
CA HIS A 414 -2.94 2.06 21.17
C HIS A 414 -2.55 3.22 22.08
N THR A 415 -1.80 2.96 23.17
CA THR A 415 -1.51 3.99 24.19
C THR A 415 -0.62 5.12 23.65
N LEU A 416 0.27 4.84 22.71
CA LEU A 416 1.12 5.83 22.06
C LEU A 416 0.46 6.43 20.80
N GLY A 417 -0.67 5.88 20.35
CA GLY A 417 -1.35 6.29 19.12
C GLY A 417 -0.56 5.95 17.85
N VAL A 418 0.25 4.89 17.91
CA VAL A 418 1.06 4.40 16.79
C VAL A 418 0.19 3.55 15.87
N ILE A 419 0.35 3.74 14.57
CA ILE A 419 -0.39 2.99 13.55
C ILE A 419 0.38 1.73 13.19
N ALA A 420 -0.30 0.56 13.24
CA ALA A 420 0.23 -0.68 12.68
C ALA A 420 -0.08 -0.74 11.18
N SER A 421 0.94 -0.56 10.35
CA SER A 421 0.83 -0.64 8.89
C SER A 421 1.29 -2.01 8.42
N MET A 422 0.35 -2.94 8.32
CA MET A 422 0.66 -4.35 8.12
C MET A 422 0.35 -4.81 6.70
N GLN A 423 1.04 -5.87 6.28
CA GLN A 423 0.83 -6.51 4.98
C GLN A 423 0.39 -7.96 5.18
N PRO A 424 -0.92 -8.20 5.35
CA PRO A 424 -1.45 -9.54 5.64
C PRO A 424 -1.10 -10.59 4.58
N VAL A 425 -0.79 -10.19 3.37
CA VAL A 425 -0.34 -11.07 2.29
C VAL A 425 0.87 -11.94 2.70
N PHE A 426 1.76 -11.43 3.56
CA PHE A 426 2.91 -12.18 4.10
C PHE A 426 2.52 -13.37 4.98
N ILE A 427 1.24 -13.51 5.37
CA ILE A 427 0.77 -14.69 6.11
C ILE A 427 1.04 -15.97 5.33
N GLY A 428 0.88 -15.94 3.99
CA GLY A 428 1.21 -17.06 3.13
C GLY A 428 2.68 -17.48 3.23
N GLU A 429 3.59 -16.52 3.23
CA GLU A 429 5.03 -16.76 3.36
C GLU A 429 5.39 -17.23 4.78
N TYR A 430 4.94 -16.51 5.80
CA TYR A 430 5.25 -16.84 7.20
C TYR A 430 4.69 -18.20 7.62
N SER A 431 3.61 -18.66 7.01
CA SER A 431 3.06 -19.99 7.27
C SER A 431 4.00 -21.13 6.83
N ARG A 432 4.84 -20.87 5.80
CA ARG A 432 5.77 -21.87 5.25
C ARG A 432 7.03 -22.05 6.09
N TRP A 433 7.55 -20.98 6.67
CA TRP A 433 8.85 -21.00 7.33
C TRP A 433 8.94 -20.19 8.64
N GLY A 434 7.94 -19.37 8.96
CA GLY A 434 7.99 -18.46 10.11
C GLY A 434 8.21 -19.19 11.44
N VAL A 435 7.55 -20.34 11.65
CA VAL A 435 7.73 -21.15 12.87
C VAL A 435 9.17 -21.67 12.99
N GLU A 436 9.78 -22.06 11.87
CA GLU A 436 11.18 -22.50 11.84
C GLU A 436 12.14 -21.35 12.19
N ARG A 437 11.89 -20.15 11.65
CA ARG A 437 12.70 -18.96 11.90
C ARG A 437 12.71 -18.51 13.36
N VAL A 438 11.53 -18.40 13.97
CA VAL A 438 11.41 -17.78 15.30
C VAL A 438 11.17 -18.77 16.43
N GLY A 439 10.92 -20.05 16.13
CA GLY A 439 10.56 -21.08 17.11
C GLY A 439 9.07 -21.02 17.48
N ARG A 440 8.54 -22.13 17.99
CA ARG A 440 7.10 -22.33 18.26
C ARG A 440 6.51 -21.28 19.20
N ASP A 441 7.23 -20.94 20.26
CA ASP A 441 6.72 -20.03 21.30
C ASP A 441 6.54 -18.60 20.77
N ARG A 442 7.51 -18.13 19.97
CA ARG A 442 7.48 -16.78 19.40
C ARG A 442 6.68 -16.69 18.09
N ALA A 443 6.42 -17.82 17.43
CA ALA A 443 5.63 -17.80 16.19
C ALA A 443 4.21 -17.25 16.37
N ALA A 444 3.65 -17.35 17.59
CA ALA A 444 2.36 -16.75 17.93
C ALA A 444 2.38 -15.20 17.91
N TRP A 445 3.55 -14.58 17.87
CA TRP A 445 3.72 -13.12 17.78
C TRP A 445 3.73 -12.62 16.32
N LEU A 446 3.72 -13.56 15.36
CA LEU A 446 3.71 -13.22 13.94
C LEU A 446 2.32 -12.79 13.48
N MET A 447 2.26 -11.61 12.87
CA MET A 447 1.04 -11.04 12.30
C MET A 447 -0.15 -11.05 13.28
N PRO A 448 -0.04 -10.44 14.48
CA PRO A 448 -1.04 -10.50 15.54
C PRO A 448 -2.20 -9.51 15.29
N VAL A 449 -2.88 -9.67 14.14
CA VAL A 449 -3.87 -8.73 13.62
C VAL A 449 -5.08 -8.57 14.55
N ALA A 450 -5.67 -9.69 15.01
CA ALA A 450 -6.83 -9.61 15.89
C ALA A 450 -6.46 -9.03 17.25
N ASP A 451 -5.30 -9.38 17.80
CA ASP A 451 -4.83 -8.84 19.07
C ASP A 451 -4.59 -7.31 18.97
N LEU A 452 -4.05 -6.81 17.86
CA LEU A 452 -3.91 -5.37 17.60
C LEU A 452 -5.26 -4.67 17.50
N VAL A 453 -6.20 -5.22 16.75
CA VAL A 453 -7.56 -4.66 16.64
C VAL A 453 -8.24 -4.63 18.03
N MET A 454 -8.12 -5.70 18.82
CA MET A 454 -8.67 -5.77 20.17
C MET A 454 -8.00 -4.79 21.14
N SER A 455 -6.72 -4.45 20.94
CA SER A 455 -6.04 -3.44 21.76
C SER A 455 -6.57 -2.01 21.49
N GLY A 456 -7.33 -1.80 20.41
CA GLY A 456 -7.79 -0.49 19.95
C GLY A 456 -6.76 0.25 19.07
N ALA A 457 -5.67 -0.40 18.67
CA ALA A 457 -4.70 0.18 17.74
C ALA A 457 -5.30 0.36 16.34
N VAL A 458 -4.87 1.39 15.63
CA VAL A 458 -5.27 1.60 14.24
C VAL A 458 -4.47 0.66 13.35
N LEU A 459 -5.20 -0.16 12.58
CA LEU A 459 -4.64 -1.04 11.55
C LEU A 459 -4.83 -0.40 10.17
N ALA A 460 -3.76 -0.25 9.42
CA ALA A 460 -3.77 0.11 8.00
C ALA A 460 -3.15 -1.04 7.20
N SER A 461 -3.90 -1.62 6.26
CA SER A 461 -3.44 -2.81 5.53
C SER A 461 -2.97 -2.46 4.12
N GLY A 462 -1.84 -3.02 3.73
CA GLY A 462 -1.23 -2.89 2.41
C GLY A 462 -0.72 -4.23 1.89
N THR A 463 -0.02 -4.22 0.76
CA THR A 463 0.55 -5.42 0.13
C THR A 463 2.07 -5.50 0.20
N ASP A 464 2.76 -4.36 0.20
CA ASP A 464 4.22 -4.27 0.02
C ASP A 464 4.69 -4.77 -1.36
N TYR A 465 3.78 -4.85 -2.33
CA TYR A 465 4.15 -5.35 -3.64
C TYR A 465 5.12 -4.39 -4.36
N PRO A 466 6.19 -4.89 -4.99
CA PRO A 466 6.47 -6.28 -5.38
C PRO A 466 7.37 -7.07 -4.40
N ALA A 467 7.57 -6.62 -3.16
CA ALA A 467 8.30 -7.40 -2.16
C ALA A 467 7.48 -8.57 -1.59
N SER A 468 6.18 -8.63 -1.87
CA SER A 468 5.28 -9.72 -1.49
C SER A 468 4.85 -10.57 -2.69
N ASP A 469 4.18 -11.69 -2.42
CA ASP A 469 3.67 -12.61 -3.45
C ASP A 469 2.58 -12.01 -4.36
N SER A 470 1.86 -10.95 -3.93
CA SER A 470 0.75 -10.37 -4.69
C SER A 470 0.43 -8.92 -4.32
N GLY A 471 0.20 -8.08 -5.33
CA GLY A 471 -0.31 -6.71 -5.16
C GLY A 471 -1.83 -6.58 -5.31
N ASP A 472 -2.54 -7.68 -5.53
CA ASP A 472 -4.00 -7.68 -5.63
C ASP A 472 -4.63 -7.52 -4.23
N PRO A 473 -5.42 -6.47 -3.95
CA PRO A 473 -5.98 -6.21 -2.62
C PRO A 473 -6.93 -7.32 -2.13
N ARG A 474 -7.46 -8.17 -3.03
CA ARG A 474 -8.26 -9.34 -2.64
C ARG A 474 -7.43 -10.35 -1.83
N THR A 475 -6.12 -10.42 -2.07
CA THR A 475 -5.21 -11.27 -1.29
C THR A 475 -5.06 -10.76 0.15
N THR A 476 -5.01 -9.44 0.33
CA THR A 476 -5.03 -8.81 1.66
C THR A 476 -6.34 -9.09 2.39
N LEU A 477 -7.49 -8.90 1.73
CA LEU A 477 -8.81 -9.22 2.29
C LEU A 477 -8.89 -10.70 2.70
N ASN A 478 -8.49 -11.60 1.80
CA ASN A 478 -8.47 -13.04 2.07
C ASN A 478 -7.60 -13.38 3.28
N ALA A 479 -6.35 -12.90 3.30
CA ALA A 479 -5.39 -13.22 4.36
C ALA A 479 -5.85 -12.71 5.74
N LEU A 480 -6.51 -11.56 5.81
CA LEU A 480 -7.10 -11.04 7.04
C LEU A 480 -8.21 -11.94 7.59
N VAL A 481 -9.06 -12.48 6.71
CA VAL A 481 -10.26 -13.24 7.10
C VAL A 481 -9.98 -14.73 7.25
N THR A 482 -9.14 -15.31 6.40
CA THR A 482 -8.88 -16.76 6.38
C THR A 482 -7.57 -17.16 7.03
N ARG A 483 -6.62 -16.23 7.13
CA ARG A 483 -5.23 -16.49 7.55
C ARG A 483 -4.50 -17.43 6.61
N THR A 484 -4.85 -17.40 5.31
CA THR A 484 -4.19 -18.18 4.25
C THR A 484 -3.48 -17.28 3.24
N GLY A 485 -2.50 -17.82 2.53
CA GLY A 485 -1.91 -17.17 1.38
C GLY A 485 -2.86 -17.08 0.18
N PHE A 486 -2.36 -16.51 -0.92
CA PHE A 486 -3.11 -16.42 -2.19
C PHE A 486 -3.38 -17.80 -2.83
N ASP A 487 -2.61 -18.81 -2.46
CA ASP A 487 -2.77 -20.22 -2.85
C ASP A 487 -3.70 -21.01 -1.91
N SER A 488 -4.38 -20.31 -1.00
CA SER A 488 -5.27 -20.87 0.04
C SER A 488 -4.56 -21.82 1.02
N THR A 489 -3.25 -21.67 1.20
CA THR A 489 -2.47 -22.46 2.18
C THR A 489 -2.01 -21.59 3.37
N PRO A 490 -1.88 -22.19 4.58
CA PRO A 490 -2.38 -23.51 5.01
C PRO A 490 -3.92 -23.53 5.10
N THR A 491 -4.56 -24.63 4.78
CA THR A 491 -6.03 -24.74 4.71
C THR A 491 -6.76 -24.42 6.02
N GLU A 492 -6.15 -24.70 7.18
CA GLU A 492 -6.66 -24.36 8.51
C GLU A 492 -6.38 -22.89 8.90
N GLY A 493 -5.58 -22.17 8.11
CA GLY A 493 -5.11 -20.82 8.42
C GLY A 493 -3.94 -20.77 9.39
N PHE A 494 -3.02 -19.82 9.17
CA PHE A 494 -1.87 -19.58 10.04
C PHE A 494 -2.30 -18.79 11.29
N PHE A 495 -2.28 -19.43 12.46
CA PHE A 495 -2.84 -18.90 13.70
C PHE A 495 -4.26 -18.35 13.51
N PRO A 496 -5.27 -19.21 13.26
CA PRO A 496 -6.62 -18.78 12.84
C PRO A 496 -7.33 -17.87 13.86
N ARG A 497 -6.93 -17.89 15.16
CA ARG A 497 -7.42 -16.94 16.16
C ARG A 497 -7.11 -15.48 15.86
N GLN A 498 -6.14 -15.23 14.98
CA GLN A 498 -5.75 -13.88 14.52
C GLN A 498 -6.56 -13.43 13.30
N ALA A 499 -7.53 -14.21 12.83
CA ALA A 499 -8.45 -13.80 11.79
C ALA A 499 -9.41 -12.70 12.29
N VAL A 500 -9.78 -11.80 11.40
CA VAL A 500 -10.78 -10.76 11.66
C VAL A 500 -12.00 -10.97 10.76
N ASP A 501 -13.14 -10.35 11.13
CA ASP A 501 -14.31 -10.37 10.24
C ASP A 501 -14.12 -9.49 9.01
N VAL A 502 -14.92 -9.73 7.98
CA VAL A 502 -14.83 -9.02 6.69
C VAL A 502 -15.01 -7.51 6.85
N THR A 503 -15.86 -7.05 7.75
CA THR A 503 -16.08 -5.61 7.98
C THR A 503 -14.84 -4.94 8.56
N THR A 504 -14.20 -5.58 9.53
CA THR A 504 -12.91 -5.15 10.11
C THR A 504 -11.82 -5.13 9.03
N ALA A 505 -11.77 -6.15 8.17
CA ALA A 505 -10.83 -6.19 7.05
C ALA A 505 -11.06 -5.04 6.07
N LEU A 506 -12.32 -4.77 5.65
CA LEU A 506 -12.66 -3.63 4.78
C LEU A 506 -12.27 -2.29 5.43
N ARG A 507 -12.47 -2.13 6.75
CA ARG A 507 -12.05 -0.93 7.47
C ARG A 507 -10.54 -0.74 7.45
N SER A 508 -9.76 -1.80 7.62
CA SER A 508 -8.30 -1.75 7.57
C SER A 508 -7.74 -1.44 6.17
N MET A 509 -8.55 -1.64 5.11
CA MET A 509 -8.21 -1.34 3.72
C MET A 509 -8.79 0.01 3.22
N SER A 510 -9.54 0.73 4.06
CA SER A 510 -10.17 2.01 3.70
C SER A 510 -10.05 3.07 4.81
N GLU A 511 -10.69 2.88 5.97
CA GLU A 511 -10.64 3.82 7.09
C GLU A 511 -9.21 3.90 7.69
N GLY A 512 -8.54 2.77 7.86
CA GLY A 512 -7.18 2.70 8.39
C GLY A 512 -6.17 3.50 7.56
N PRO A 513 -6.04 3.26 6.24
CA PRO A 513 -5.20 4.07 5.37
C PRO A 513 -5.60 5.55 5.36
N ALA A 514 -6.90 5.87 5.31
CA ALA A 514 -7.37 7.24 5.36
C ALA A 514 -6.90 7.96 6.66
N TYR A 515 -7.02 7.29 7.80
CA TYR A 515 -6.51 7.80 9.07
C TYR A 515 -4.98 7.94 9.04
N ALA A 516 -4.28 6.95 8.51
CA ALA A 516 -2.81 6.95 8.42
C ALA A 516 -2.28 8.10 7.55
N ALA A 517 -3.04 8.56 6.56
CA ALA A 517 -2.71 9.67 5.67
C ALA A 517 -3.30 11.03 6.13
N PHE A 518 -3.92 11.12 7.32
CA PHE A 518 -4.62 12.32 7.81
C PHE A 518 -5.81 12.74 6.93
N GLN A 519 -6.45 11.80 6.26
CA GLN A 519 -7.54 12.02 5.29
C GLN A 519 -8.87 11.38 5.73
N GLU A 520 -9.02 10.99 6.99
CA GLU A 520 -10.22 10.31 7.52
C GLU A 520 -11.49 11.17 7.48
N GLN A 521 -11.36 12.47 7.30
CA GLN A 521 -12.52 13.34 7.07
C GLN A 521 -12.99 13.33 5.62
N ASP A 522 -12.09 12.94 4.71
CA ASP A 522 -12.32 12.99 3.26
C ASP A 522 -12.51 11.60 2.64
N LEU A 523 -11.94 10.54 3.25
CA LEU A 523 -11.85 9.18 2.69
C LEU A 523 -12.28 8.11 3.70
N GLY A 524 -12.34 6.86 3.27
CA GLY A 524 -12.52 5.67 4.08
C GLY A 524 -13.96 5.26 4.35
N LYS A 525 -14.94 6.14 4.08
CA LYS A 525 -16.39 5.88 4.19
C LYS A 525 -17.16 6.50 3.04
N LEU A 526 -18.36 6.01 2.78
CA LEU A 526 -19.27 6.62 1.80
C LEU A 526 -20.34 7.44 2.52
N THR A 527 -19.97 8.64 2.98
CA THR A 527 -20.86 9.58 3.69
C THR A 527 -20.78 10.97 3.08
N VAL A 528 -21.83 11.76 3.30
CA VAL A 528 -21.90 13.16 2.78
C VAL A 528 -20.68 13.97 3.21
N GLY A 529 -20.12 14.74 2.27
CA GLY A 529 -18.95 15.59 2.43
C GLY A 529 -17.63 14.93 2.02
N ARG A 530 -17.55 13.58 2.01
CA ARG A 530 -16.35 12.83 1.62
C ARG A 530 -16.21 12.75 0.10
N TYR A 531 -15.01 12.47 -0.39
CA TYR A 531 -14.82 12.14 -1.80
C TYR A 531 -15.60 10.87 -2.18
N ALA A 532 -16.15 10.87 -3.38
CA ALA A 532 -16.83 9.73 -3.94
C ALA A 532 -15.81 8.73 -4.52
N ASP A 533 -15.07 8.09 -3.61
CA ASP A 533 -14.09 7.06 -3.93
C ASP A 533 -14.64 5.71 -3.49
N PHE A 534 -14.84 4.78 -4.44
CA PHE A 534 -15.35 3.44 -4.13
C PHE A 534 -14.90 2.39 -5.14
N THR A 535 -14.82 1.15 -4.65
CA THR A 535 -14.51 -0.04 -5.41
C THR A 535 -15.79 -0.86 -5.59
N VAL A 536 -16.08 -1.28 -6.81
CA VAL A 536 -17.25 -2.10 -7.13
C VAL A 536 -16.84 -3.54 -7.31
N LEU A 537 -17.46 -4.41 -6.53
CA LEU A 537 -17.24 -5.84 -6.51
C LEU A 537 -18.44 -6.58 -7.11
N GLY A 538 -18.22 -7.72 -7.76
CA GLY A 538 -19.28 -8.54 -8.32
C GLY A 538 -20.19 -9.16 -7.28
N GLU A 539 -19.65 -9.46 -6.09
CA GLU A 539 -20.37 -10.06 -4.98
C GLU A 539 -20.06 -9.35 -3.66
N ASP A 540 -20.97 -9.42 -2.70
CA ASP A 540 -20.79 -8.85 -1.37
C ASP A 540 -19.83 -9.71 -0.53
N PRO A 541 -18.61 -9.23 -0.23
CA PRO A 541 -17.63 -10.03 0.48
C PRO A 541 -18.07 -10.43 1.90
N ARG A 542 -19.07 -9.73 2.47
CA ARG A 542 -19.65 -10.04 3.78
C ARG A 542 -20.64 -11.20 3.75
N LYS A 543 -21.08 -11.62 2.55
CA LYS A 543 -22.16 -12.61 2.33
C LYS A 543 -21.71 -13.87 1.60
N VAL A 544 -20.54 -13.84 0.97
CA VAL A 544 -19.96 -15.03 0.32
C VAL A 544 -19.23 -15.91 1.32
N PRO A 545 -19.11 -17.22 1.07
CA PRO A 545 -18.19 -18.08 1.80
C PRO A 545 -16.77 -17.52 1.73
N LYS A 546 -16.02 -17.59 2.83
CA LYS A 546 -14.68 -17.01 2.93
C LYS A 546 -13.69 -17.57 1.90
N GLU A 547 -13.88 -18.81 1.47
CA GLU A 547 -13.08 -19.51 0.46
C GLU A 547 -13.24 -18.88 -0.95
N ARG A 548 -14.27 -18.04 -1.14
CA ARG A 548 -14.55 -17.36 -2.41
C ARG A 548 -14.02 -15.92 -2.47
N LEU A 549 -13.47 -15.39 -1.39
CA LEU A 549 -13.02 -13.99 -1.32
C LEU A 549 -12.03 -13.62 -2.43
N LEU A 550 -11.08 -14.50 -2.75
CA LEU A 550 -10.12 -14.30 -3.85
C LEU A 550 -10.76 -14.30 -5.24
N GLN A 551 -11.95 -14.88 -5.39
CA GLN A 551 -12.63 -15.06 -6.67
C GLN A 551 -13.61 -13.93 -6.98
N ILE A 552 -13.87 -13.03 -6.03
CA ILE A 552 -14.79 -11.91 -6.24
C ILE A 552 -14.20 -10.97 -7.30
N PRO A 553 -14.86 -10.76 -8.45
CA PRO A 553 -14.31 -9.86 -9.46
C PRO A 553 -14.43 -8.41 -9.02
N VAL A 554 -13.41 -7.61 -9.33
CA VAL A 554 -13.50 -6.15 -9.32
C VAL A 554 -14.15 -5.73 -10.63
N LEU A 555 -15.25 -4.99 -10.58
CA LEU A 555 -16.01 -4.60 -11.78
C LEU A 555 -15.77 -3.15 -12.19
N MET A 556 -15.53 -2.26 -11.20
CA MET A 556 -15.38 -0.83 -11.47
C MET A 556 -14.59 -0.16 -10.35
N THR A 557 -13.80 0.83 -10.70
CA THR A 557 -13.11 1.73 -9.76
C THR A 557 -13.58 3.15 -10.00
N VAL A 558 -13.99 3.83 -8.93
CA VAL A 558 -14.44 5.22 -8.99
C VAL A 558 -13.61 6.05 -8.02
N MET A 559 -13.04 7.15 -8.51
CA MET A 559 -12.25 8.09 -7.72
C MET A 559 -12.71 9.52 -7.99
N GLY A 560 -13.07 10.25 -6.91
CA GLY A 560 -13.63 11.61 -7.02
C GLY A 560 -14.88 11.65 -7.92
N GLY A 561 -15.76 10.65 -7.81
CA GLY A 561 -17.01 10.57 -8.60
C GLY A 561 -16.80 10.29 -10.09
N LYS A 562 -15.59 9.95 -10.53
CA LYS A 562 -15.28 9.58 -11.91
C LYS A 562 -14.90 8.10 -11.99
N VAL A 563 -15.45 7.41 -12.96
CA VAL A 563 -15.03 6.03 -13.27
C VAL A 563 -13.62 6.10 -13.84
N THR A 564 -12.66 5.49 -13.13
CA THR A 564 -11.25 5.45 -13.54
C THR A 564 -10.87 4.12 -14.17
N GLY A 565 -11.62 3.05 -13.88
CA GLY A 565 -11.44 1.73 -14.48
C GLY A 565 -12.72 0.91 -14.47
N THR A 566 -12.89 0.11 -15.53
CA THR A 566 -13.86 -0.97 -15.62
C THR A 566 -13.12 -2.23 -16.03
N VAL A 567 -13.57 -3.38 -15.55
CA VAL A 567 -13.10 -4.68 -16.04
C VAL A 567 -14.21 -5.24 -16.91
N ASP A 568 -13.89 -5.47 -18.19
CA ASP A 568 -14.80 -6.06 -19.18
C ASP A 568 -15.10 -7.53 -18.87
#